data_b7c33f7e942e5fd6c2b64f50dead9bab
#
_entry.id   b7c33f7e942e5fd6c2b64f50dead9bab
#
_cell.length_a   1.000
_cell.length_b   1.000
_cell.length_c   1.000
_cell.angle_alpha   90.00
_cell.angle_beta   90.00
_cell.angle_gamma   90.00
#
_symmetry.space_group_name_H-M   'P 1'
#
loop_
_entity.id
_entity.type
_entity.pdbx_description
1 polymer ?
#
loop_
_entity_poly.entity_id
_entity_poly.type
_entity_poly.pdbx_seq_one_letter_code
_entity_poly.pdbx_strand_id
1 'polypeptide(L)'
;RWAAGDAYETYMGRWSRQIARDFIDWLRPQTGANWIDVGCGTGALSETILELAQPKSVLGVDPSAAFIGFANENCNDPRAGFVKGDALTLPTADASIDVATSGLAVNFFPDAVSGLKEMNRVTKPGGLICFYVWDYPGGGMRFIDAFWKAAASIDPAASALDEATRFPQCTPEGLTSLCAEAGLVCNVVSIERETRFSDFEVFWDPFTRGAGPAPGYVAKLDVEKRETLKSRLKETVGQTDIVLPARAWAVKARRKDV
;
A
#
# COMPACT_ATOMS: atom_id res chain seq x y z
N ARG A 1 -13.82 -3.28 -20.42
CA ARG A 1 -12.49 -3.03 -19.87
C ARG A 1 -12.70 -2.46 -18.48
N TRP A 2 -12.46 -3.24 -17.45
CA TRP A 2 -12.33 -2.71 -16.10
C TRP A 2 -11.09 -1.82 -16.10
N ALA A 3 -11.22 -0.60 -15.62
CA ALA A 3 -10.06 0.27 -15.40
C ALA A 3 -9.14 -0.43 -14.38
N ALA A 4 -7.83 -0.24 -14.49
CA ALA A 4 -6.86 -0.85 -13.55
C ALA A 4 -7.19 -0.47 -12.09
N GLY A 5 -7.81 0.69 -11.87
CA GLY A 5 -8.29 1.16 -10.57
C GLY A 5 -9.39 0.28 -9.97
N ASP A 6 -10.44 -0.08 -10.75
CA ASP A 6 -11.53 -0.93 -10.26
C ASP A 6 -11.04 -2.32 -9.86
N ALA A 7 -10.09 -2.88 -10.62
CA ALA A 7 -9.50 -4.18 -10.32
C ALA A 7 -8.70 -4.15 -9.01
N TYR A 8 -7.96 -3.09 -8.74
CA TYR A 8 -7.24 -2.91 -7.48
C TYR A 8 -8.18 -2.70 -6.30
N GLU A 9 -9.21 -1.86 -6.45
CA GLU A 9 -10.23 -1.63 -5.41
C GLU A 9 -10.95 -2.93 -5.02
N THR A 10 -11.28 -3.78 -6.00
CA THR A 10 -11.89 -5.10 -5.74
C THR A 10 -10.94 -6.03 -4.98
N TYR A 11 -9.63 -5.97 -5.27
CA TYR A 11 -8.63 -6.86 -4.69
C TYR A 11 -8.22 -6.44 -3.27
N MET A 12 -7.80 -5.18 -3.08
CA MET A 12 -7.18 -4.70 -1.84
C MET A 12 -7.83 -3.43 -1.27
N GLY A 13 -8.60 -2.69 -2.06
CA GLY A 13 -9.03 -1.34 -1.75
C GLY A 13 -9.77 -1.17 -0.43
N ARG A 14 -10.70 -2.09 -0.10
CA ARG A 14 -11.48 -2.01 1.14
C ARG A 14 -10.62 -2.10 2.41
N TRP A 15 -9.53 -2.87 2.40
CA TRP A 15 -8.64 -3.02 3.55
C TRP A 15 -7.62 -1.89 3.60
N SER A 16 -7.13 -1.43 2.45
CA SER A 16 -6.22 -0.29 2.38
C SER A 16 -6.85 0.97 2.96
N ARG A 17 -8.15 1.21 2.73
CA ARG A 17 -8.88 2.33 3.34
C ARG A 17 -8.98 2.23 4.87
N GLN A 18 -9.20 1.04 5.42
CA GLN A 18 -9.24 0.85 6.88
C GLN A 18 -7.88 1.12 7.52
N ILE A 19 -6.81 0.60 6.95
CA ILE A 19 -5.44 0.87 7.41
C ILE A 19 -5.09 2.36 7.26
N ALA A 20 -5.50 3.01 6.17
CA ALA A 20 -5.29 4.43 5.97
C ALA A 20 -5.93 5.28 7.09
N ARG A 21 -7.16 4.94 7.52
CA ARG A 21 -7.83 5.62 8.63
C ARG A 21 -7.04 5.50 9.94
N ASP A 22 -6.65 4.28 10.30
CA ASP A 22 -5.85 4.04 11.51
C ASP A 22 -4.48 4.72 11.45
N PHE A 23 -3.89 4.77 10.27
CA PHE A 23 -2.63 5.46 10.03
C PHE A 23 -2.76 6.97 10.27
N ILE A 24 -3.79 7.64 9.74
CA ILE A 24 -4.06 9.05 9.98
C ILE A 24 -4.35 9.31 11.46
N ASP A 25 -5.13 8.46 12.12
CA ASP A 25 -5.42 8.56 13.55
C ASP A 25 -4.15 8.45 14.40
N TRP A 26 -3.24 7.54 14.04
CA TRP A 26 -1.95 7.39 14.72
C TRP A 26 -1.00 8.57 14.47
N LEU A 27 -0.98 9.11 13.25
CA LEU A 27 -0.11 10.26 12.91
C LEU A 27 -0.46 11.51 13.72
N ARG A 28 -1.75 11.74 13.97
CA ARG A 28 -2.28 12.97 14.59
C ARG A 28 -1.71 14.22 13.93
N PRO A 29 -1.94 14.38 12.62
CA PRO A 29 -1.35 15.48 11.87
C PRO A 29 -1.95 16.81 12.30
N GLN A 30 -1.19 17.89 12.08
CA GLN A 30 -1.69 19.25 12.27
C GLN A 30 -2.74 19.58 11.18
N THR A 31 -3.84 20.22 11.58
CA THR A 31 -4.86 20.72 10.64
C THR A 31 -4.30 21.83 9.75
N GLY A 32 -4.85 21.99 8.56
CA GLY A 32 -4.41 23.03 7.61
C GLY A 32 -3.06 22.75 6.95
N ALA A 33 -2.52 21.54 7.04
CA ALA A 33 -1.25 21.14 6.44
C ALA A 33 -1.38 20.94 4.91
N ASN A 34 -0.30 21.24 4.19
CA ASN A 34 -0.13 20.84 2.80
C ASN A 34 0.47 19.44 2.74
N TRP A 35 -0.19 18.53 2.04
CA TRP A 35 0.20 17.14 1.93
C TRP A 35 0.66 16.78 0.52
N ILE A 36 1.60 15.85 0.43
CA ILE A 36 1.89 15.11 -0.79
C ILE A 36 1.74 13.61 -0.51
N ASP A 37 0.97 12.90 -1.34
CA ASP A 37 0.74 11.46 -1.30
C ASP A 37 1.49 10.81 -2.47
N VAL A 38 2.62 10.17 -2.18
CA VAL A 38 3.56 9.62 -3.16
C VAL A 38 3.24 8.15 -3.43
N GLY A 39 2.95 7.83 -4.69
CA GLY A 39 2.36 6.54 -5.06
C GLY A 39 0.89 6.49 -4.66
N CYS A 40 0.13 7.55 -4.96
CA CYS A 40 -1.25 7.71 -4.49
C CYS A 40 -2.24 6.68 -5.10
N GLY A 41 -1.85 6.00 -6.19
CA GLY A 41 -2.69 5.02 -6.86
C GLY A 41 -4.06 5.60 -7.25
N THR A 42 -5.13 4.93 -6.82
CA THR A 42 -6.53 5.35 -7.04
C THR A 42 -6.99 6.50 -6.12
N GLY A 43 -6.15 6.96 -5.20
CA GLY A 43 -6.45 8.08 -4.29
C GLY A 43 -6.96 7.67 -2.91
N ALA A 44 -6.91 6.39 -2.53
CA ALA A 44 -7.50 5.90 -1.27
C ALA A 44 -6.94 6.59 -0.02
N LEU A 45 -5.62 6.79 0.08
CA LEU A 45 -5.02 7.53 1.19
C LEU A 45 -5.32 9.02 1.07
N SER A 46 -5.23 9.61 -0.11
CA SER A 46 -5.55 11.03 -0.36
C SER A 46 -6.98 11.37 0.09
N GLU A 47 -7.98 10.56 -0.25
CA GLU A 47 -9.36 10.72 0.21
C GLU A 47 -9.49 10.62 1.73
N THR A 48 -8.78 9.66 2.35
CA THR A 48 -8.75 9.50 3.81
C THR A 48 -8.14 10.73 4.51
N ILE A 49 -7.09 11.32 3.94
CA ILE A 49 -6.48 12.56 4.42
C ILE A 49 -7.49 13.72 4.35
N LEU A 50 -8.20 13.86 3.21
CA LEU A 50 -9.22 14.90 3.03
C LEU A 50 -10.35 14.79 4.05
N GLU A 51 -10.77 13.56 4.37
CA GLU A 51 -11.84 13.29 5.32
C GLU A 51 -11.43 13.55 6.78
N LEU A 52 -10.23 13.06 7.18
CA LEU A 52 -9.87 12.98 8.60
C LEU A 52 -8.86 14.04 9.06
N ALA A 53 -7.95 14.50 8.18
CA ALA A 53 -6.85 15.36 8.58
C ALA A 53 -7.12 16.86 8.40
N GLN A 54 -8.25 17.24 7.79
CA GLN A 54 -8.59 18.64 7.47
C GLN A 54 -7.40 19.39 6.81
N PRO A 55 -6.86 18.89 5.69
CA PRO A 55 -5.71 19.49 5.05
C PRO A 55 -6.06 20.83 4.39
N LYS A 56 -5.04 21.67 4.17
CA LYS A 56 -5.14 22.82 3.26
C LYS A 56 -5.15 22.36 1.80
N SER A 57 -4.28 21.39 1.48
CA SER A 57 -4.21 20.79 0.15
C SER A 57 -3.63 19.37 0.22
N VAL A 58 -4.00 18.53 -0.76
CA VAL A 58 -3.43 17.19 -0.98
C VAL A 58 -3.02 17.10 -2.45
N LEU A 59 -1.75 16.82 -2.70
CA LEU A 59 -1.22 16.51 -4.03
C LEU A 59 -0.91 15.01 -4.11
N GLY A 60 -1.69 14.25 -4.87
CA GLY A 60 -1.40 12.85 -5.19
C GLY A 60 -0.46 12.76 -6.40
N VAL A 61 0.58 11.93 -6.28
CA VAL A 61 1.57 11.68 -7.34
C VAL A 61 1.69 10.19 -7.59
N ASP A 62 1.52 9.73 -8.83
CA ASP A 62 1.67 8.32 -9.23
C ASP A 62 2.21 8.22 -10.66
N PRO A 63 3.08 7.23 -10.97
CA PRO A 63 3.59 7.04 -12.33
C PRO A 63 2.53 6.50 -13.32
N SER A 64 1.45 5.90 -12.83
CA SER A 64 0.38 5.33 -13.64
C SER A 64 -0.63 6.38 -14.08
N ALA A 65 -0.63 6.71 -15.37
CA ALA A 65 -1.64 7.60 -15.93
C ALA A 65 -3.08 7.09 -15.75
N ALA A 66 -3.27 5.76 -15.71
CA ALA A 66 -4.58 5.15 -15.50
C ALA A 66 -5.08 5.38 -14.06
N PHE A 67 -4.21 5.24 -13.05
CA PHE A 67 -4.57 5.53 -11.66
C PHE A 67 -4.85 7.02 -11.45
N ILE A 68 -4.03 7.90 -12.01
CA ILE A 68 -4.25 9.34 -11.93
C ILE A 68 -5.56 9.75 -12.62
N GLY A 69 -5.89 9.16 -13.77
CA GLY A 69 -7.18 9.36 -14.43
C GLY A 69 -8.35 8.97 -13.52
N PHE A 70 -8.28 7.77 -12.93
CA PHE A 70 -9.29 7.29 -11.98
C PHE A 70 -9.44 8.22 -10.77
N ALA A 71 -8.32 8.61 -10.14
CA ALA A 71 -8.33 9.49 -8.96
C ALA A 71 -8.96 10.86 -9.28
N ASN A 72 -8.63 11.46 -10.42
CA ASN A 72 -9.22 12.74 -10.87
C ASN A 72 -10.71 12.64 -11.19
N GLU A 73 -11.18 11.51 -11.72
CA GLU A 73 -12.60 11.28 -12.03
C GLU A 73 -13.45 11.05 -10.78
N ASN A 74 -12.88 10.47 -9.73
CA ASN A 74 -13.62 10.04 -8.53
C ASN A 74 -13.47 10.99 -7.33
N CYS A 75 -12.43 11.82 -7.27
CA CYS A 75 -12.24 12.79 -6.20
C CYS A 75 -12.59 14.21 -6.68
N ASN A 76 -13.69 14.76 -6.18
CA ASN A 76 -14.18 16.10 -6.53
C ASN A 76 -13.89 17.16 -5.45
N ASP A 77 -13.01 16.86 -4.49
CA ASP A 77 -12.65 17.81 -3.43
C ASP A 77 -11.69 18.87 -3.99
N PRO A 78 -12.02 20.18 -3.91
CA PRO A 78 -11.20 21.25 -4.49
C PRO A 78 -9.82 21.39 -3.80
N ARG A 79 -9.60 20.74 -2.66
CA ARG A 79 -8.30 20.71 -1.98
C ARG A 79 -7.36 19.65 -2.56
N ALA A 80 -7.88 18.73 -3.37
CA ALA A 80 -7.10 17.64 -3.97
C ALA A 80 -6.70 17.95 -5.41
N GLY A 81 -5.51 17.49 -5.77
CA GLY A 81 -5.04 17.41 -7.16
C GLY A 81 -4.21 16.15 -7.35
N PHE A 82 -4.35 15.51 -8.52
CA PHE A 82 -3.61 14.29 -8.85
C PHE A 82 -2.83 14.50 -10.13
N VAL A 83 -1.54 14.20 -10.11
CA VAL A 83 -0.64 14.39 -11.24
C VAL A 83 0.22 13.15 -11.48
N LYS A 84 0.49 12.88 -12.75
CA LYS A 84 1.47 11.84 -13.09
C LYS A 84 2.87 12.32 -12.72
N GLY A 85 3.62 11.49 -11.98
CA GLY A 85 4.98 11.80 -11.57
C GLY A 85 5.69 10.59 -11.00
N ASP A 86 6.98 10.75 -10.71
CA ASP A 86 7.87 9.73 -10.17
C ASP A 86 8.24 10.06 -8.73
N ALA A 87 8.31 9.05 -7.88
CA ALA A 87 8.74 9.17 -6.48
C ALA A 87 10.19 9.67 -6.35
N LEU A 88 11.02 9.48 -7.38
CA LEU A 88 12.43 9.90 -7.40
C LEU A 88 12.61 11.37 -7.83
N THR A 89 11.55 12.00 -8.35
CA THR A 89 11.56 13.41 -8.77
C THR A 89 10.16 14.00 -8.60
N LEU A 90 9.86 14.43 -7.39
CA LEU A 90 8.53 14.96 -7.05
C LEU A 90 8.30 16.35 -7.66
N PRO A 91 7.09 16.63 -8.21
CA PRO A 91 6.80 17.90 -8.91
C PRO A 91 6.50 19.04 -7.92
N THR A 92 7.28 19.15 -6.87
CA THR A 92 7.14 20.18 -5.82
C THR A 92 8.50 20.76 -5.43
N ALA A 93 8.48 22.04 -5.04
CA ALA A 93 9.67 22.73 -4.59
C ALA A 93 10.22 22.16 -3.27
N ASP A 94 11.52 22.43 -3.01
CA ASP A 94 12.15 22.11 -1.73
C ASP A 94 11.40 22.76 -0.57
N ALA A 95 11.28 22.05 0.54
CA ALA A 95 10.71 22.58 1.80
C ALA A 95 9.34 23.28 1.63
N SER A 96 8.46 22.74 0.78
CA SER A 96 7.14 23.32 0.47
C SER A 96 5.96 22.57 1.11
N ILE A 97 6.19 21.31 1.53
CA ILE A 97 5.17 20.37 2.03
C ILE A 97 5.28 20.22 3.54
N ASP A 98 4.15 20.21 4.25
CA ASP A 98 4.11 19.97 5.68
C ASP A 98 4.14 18.48 6.04
N VAL A 99 3.50 17.63 5.20
CA VAL A 99 3.46 16.17 5.38
C VAL A 99 3.67 15.47 4.04
N ALA A 100 4.77 14.76 3.89
CA ALA A 100 4.99 13.84 2.79
C ALA A 100 4.62 12.42 3.24
N THR A 101 3.69 11.78 2.52
CA THR A 101 3.17 10.47 2.89
C THR A 101 3.16 9.50 1.70
N SER A 102 3.06 8.19 2.00
CA SER A 102 2.89 7.14 1.00
C SER A 102 2.14 5.95 1.61
N GLY A 103 1.08 5.50 0.97
CA GLY A 103 0.28 4.37 1.42
C GLY A 103 0.52 3.13 0.57
N LEU A 104 1.13 2.08 1.15
CA LEU A 104 1.34 0.77 0.50
C LEU A 104 2.16 0.82 -0.81
N ALA A 105 2.99 1.85 -1.00
CA ALA A 105 3.68 2.09 -2.26
C ALA A 105 5.22 2.14 -2.17
N VAL A 106 5.81 2.48 -1.01
CA VAL A 106 7.28 2.65 -0.86
C VAL A 106 8.06 1.41 -1.30
N ASN A 107 7.55 0.20 -1.02
CA ASN A 107 8.19 -1.05 -1.42
C ASN A 107 8.19 -1.28 -2.95
N PHE A 108 7.41 -0.53 -3.71
CA PHE A 108 7.38 -0.56 -5.18
C PHE A 108 8.22 0.55 -5.83
N PHE A 109 8.78 1.47 -5.06
CA PHE A 109 9.63 2.50 -5.64
C PHE A 109 10.86 1.84 -6.30
N PRO A 110 11.29 2.33 -7.48
CA PRO A 110 12.48 1.78 -8.16
C PRO A 110 13.74 1.84 -7.29
N ASP A 111 13.85 2.88 -6.47
CA ASP A 111 14.85 3.08 -5.42
C ASP A 111 14.14 3.73 -4.22
N ALA A 112 13.85 2.93 -3.20
CA ALA A 112 13.12 3.39 -2.04
C ALA A 112 13.93 4.40 -1.20
N VAL A 113 15.26 4.26 -1.12
CA VAL A 113 16.14 5.21 -0.43
C VAL A 113 16.07 6.57 -1.11
N SER A 114 16.22 6.61 -2.43
CA SER A 114 16.14 7.86 -3.22
C SER A 114 14.74 8.47 -3.13
N GLY A 115 13.67 7.67 -3.14
CA GLY A 115 12.30 8.14 -2.95
C GLY A 115 12.09 8.79 -1.58
N LEU A 116 12.60 8.18 -0.50
CA LEU A 116 12.55 8.78 0.84
C LEU A 116 13.38 10.06 0.96
N LYS A 117 14.56 10.14 0.29
CA LYS A 117 15.34 11.37 0.20
C LYS A 117 14.57 12.49 -0.50
N GLU A 118 13.84 12.14 -1.55
CA GLU A 118 13.02 13.10 -2.30
C GLU A 118 11.80 13.57 -1.48
N MET A 119 11.13 12.65 -0.76
CA MET A 119 10.10 13.01 0.21
C MET A 119 10.67 13.95 1.30
N ASN A 120 11.89 13.70 1.77
CA ASN A 120 12.58 14.58 2.72
C ASN A 120 12.90 15.96 2.11
N ARG A 121 13.35 16.03 0.86
CA ARG A 121 13.66 17.29 0.16
C ARG A 121 12.44 18.23 0.13
N VAL A 122 11.29 17.70 -0.27
CA VAL A 122 10.07 18.50 -0.43
C VAL A 122 9.40 18.88 0.89
N THR A 123 9.67 18.12 1.97
CA THR A 123 9.10 18.37 3.29
C THR A 123 9.79 19.57 3.97
N LYS A 124 9.06 20.45 4.62
CA LYS A 124 9.59 21.56 5.40
C LYS A 124 10.40 21.08 6.61
N PRO A 125 11.40 21.87 7.11
CA PRO A 125 12.00 21.62 8.41
C PRO A 125 10.93 21.40 9.49
N GLY A 126 11.11 20.37 10.35
CA GLY A 126 10.12 19.96 11.35
C GLY A 126 8.89 19.23 10.81
N GLY A 127 8.68 19.19 9.49
CA GLY A 127 7.58 18.49 8.83
C GLY A 127 7.67 16.96 8.93
N LEU A 128 6.60 16.28 8.58
CA LEU A 128 6.47 14.83 8.68
C LEU A 128 6.80 14.14 7.37
N ILE A 129 7.57 13.05 7.46
CA ILE A 129 7.74 12.04 6.42
C ILE A 129 7.17 10.75 6.99
N CYS A 130 6.16 10.18 6.36
CA CYS A 130 5.45 9.03 6.92
C CYS A 130 4.93 8.11 5.81
N PHE A 131 4.89 6.82 6.08
CA PHE A 131 4.38 5.84 5.14
C PHE A 131 3.96 4.56 5.85
N TYR A 132 3.27 3.68 5.15
CA TYR A 132 3.00 2.34 5.63
C TYR A 132 3.08 1.33 4.50
N VAL A 133 3.48 0.11 4.84
CA VAL A 133 3.59 -1.05 3.94
C VAL A 133 3.00 -2.27 4.61
N TRP A 134 2.49 -3.23 3.81
CA TRP A 134 2.06 -4.52 4.37
C TRP A 134 3.24 -5.29 4.96
N ASP A 135 2.97 -6.01 6.05
CA ASP A 135 3.90 -6.99 6.61
C ASP A 135 3.86 -8.27 5.78
N TYR A 136 4.57 -8.28 4.65
CA TYR A 136 4.68 -9.46 3.81
C TYR A 136 5.58 -10.55 4.42
N PRO A 137 6.85 -10.25 4.84
CA PRO A 137 7.77 -11.27 5.35
C PRO A 137 7.31 -11.94 6.64
N GLY A 138 6.61 -11.19 7.51
CA GLY A 138 6.06 -11.72 8.76
C GLY A 138 4.74 -12.47 8.59
N GLY A 139 4.21 -12.57 7.37
CA GLY A 139 2.91 -13.20 7.10
C GLY A 139 1.73 -12.41 7.68
N GLY A 140 1.94 -11.14 8.04
CA GLY A 140 0.92 -10.28 8.64
C GLY A 140 -0.23 -9.97 7.67
N MET A 141 0.03 -9.91 6.36
CA MET A 141 -1.03 -9.88 5.35
C MET A 141 -1.46 -11.31 5.00
N ARG A 142 -2.22 -11.95 5.92
CA ARG A 142 -2.55 -13.37 5.87
C ARG A 142 -3.31 -13.80 4.61
N PHE A 143 -4.10 -12.91 4.02
CA PHE A 143 -4.79 -13.14 2.74
C PHE A 143 -3.81 -13.49 1.62
N ILE A 144 -2.71 -12.74 1.50
CA ILE A 144 -1.65 -12.94 0.50
C ILE A 144 -0.73 -14.10 0.89
N ASP A 145 -0.32 -14.18 2.16
CA ASP A 145 0.54 -15.22 2.69
C ASP A 145 -0.05 -16.63 2.48
N ALA A 146 -1.34 -16.81 2.78
CA ALA A 146 -2.03 -18.08 2.57
C ALA A 146 -2.06 -18.48 1.08
N PHE A 147 -2.30 -17.51 0.20
CA PHE A 147 -2.31 -17.73 -1.25
C PHE A 147 -0.95 -18.25 -1.74
N TRP A 148 0.14 -17.56 -1.43
CA TRP A 148 1.46 -17.94 -1.93
C TRP A 148 1.97 -19.25 -1.33
N LYS A 149 1.69 -19.53 -0.05
CA LYS A 149 2.00 -20.82 0.56
C LYS A 149 1.27 -21.98 -0.13
N ALA A 150 0.01 -21.79 -0.48
CA ALA A 150 -0.74 -22.78 -1.25
C ALA A 150 -0.20 -22.93 -2.68
N ALA A 151 0.09 -21.82 -3.35
CA ALA A 151 0.66 -21.82 -4.70
C ALA A 151 2.03 -22.52 -4.74
N ALA A 152 2.93 -22.20 -3.81
CA ALA A 152 4.26 -22.81 -3.71
C ALA A 152 4.21 -24.31 -3.38
N SER A 153 3.17 -24.80 -2.71
CA SER A 153 2.97 -26.24 -2.45
C SER A 153 2.64 -27.03 -3.72
N ILE A 154 2.17 -26.37 -4.76
CA ILE A 154 1.80 -26.98 -6.06
C ILE A 154 2.90 -26.74 -7.09
N ASP A 155 3.42 -25.51 -7.09
CA ASP A 155 4.50 -25.06 -7.98
C ASP A 155 5.54 -24.29 -7.15
N PRO A 156 6.67 -24.91 -6.80
CA PRO A 156 7.71 -24.24 -6.02
C PRO A 156 8.24 -22.96 -6.66
N ALA A 157 8.14 -22.79 -7.99
CA ALA A 157 8.55 -21.58 -8.68
C ALA A 157 7.65 -20.37 -8.35
N ALA A 158 6.42 -20.62 -7.88
CA ALA A 158 5.50 -19.56 -7.46
C ALA A 158 6.05 -18.71 -6.29
N SER A 159 6.93 -19.29 -5.45
CA SER A 159 7.58 -18.56 -4.34
C SER A 159 8.38 -17.32 -4.79
N ALA A 160 8.87 -17.30 -6.03
CA ALA A 160 9.56 -16.13 -6.58
C ALA A 160 8.62 -14.94 -6.86
N LEU A 161 7.31 -15.18 -6.94
CA LEU A 161 6.29 -14.15 -7.14
C LEU A 161 5.72 -13.63 -5.83
N ASP A 162 5.96 -14.34 -4.73
CA ASP A 162 5.50 -13.96 -3.38
C ASP A 162 6.09 -12.61 -2.97
N GLU A 163 5.22 -11.72 -2.55
CA GLU A 163 5.61 -10.40 -2.03
C GLU A 163 6.57 -10.50 -0.84
N ALA A 164 6.47 -11.55 0.00
CA ALA A 164 7.41 -11.80 1.09
C ALA A 164 8.85 -12.02 0.58
N THR A 165 9.00 -12.71 -0.56
CA THR A 165 10.30 -12.92 -1.22
C THR A 165 10.78 -11.66 -1.94
N ARG A 166 9.86 -10.92 -2.56
CA ARG A 166 10.18 -9.73 -3.36
C ARG A 166 10.46 -8.49 -2.51
N PHE A 167 9.88 -8.39 -1.32
CA PHE A 167 9.97 -7.24 -0.43
C PHE A 167 10.44 -7.65 0.99
N PRO A 168 11.62 -8.27 1.12
CA PRO A 168 12.13 -8.74 2.41
C PRO A 168 12.38 -7.60 3.41
N GLN A 169 12.50 -6.37 2.93
CA GLN A 169 12.68 -5.16 3.75
C GLN A 169 11.40 -4.68 4.45
N CYS A 170 10.21 -5.25 4.15
CA CYS A 170 8.94 -4.87 4.80
C CYS A 170 8.83 -5.47 6.22
N THR A 171 9.83 -5.21 7.05
CA THR A 171 9.92 -5.54 8.48
C THR A 171 10.30 -4.30 9.28
N PRO A 172 10.08 -4.23 10.59
CA PRO A 172 10.49 -3.08 11.40
C PRO A 172 11.97 -2.74 11.24
N GLU A 173 12.84 -3.74 11.25
CA GLU A 173 14.29 -3.60 11.10
C GLU A 173 14.67 -3.11 9.70
N GLY A 174 14.08 -3.72 8.68
CA GLY A 174 14.32 -3.34 7.27
C GLY A 174 13.86 -1.91 6.99
N LEU A 175 12.70 -1.51 7.48
CA LEU A 175 12.18 -0.14 7.32
C LEU A 175 12.99 0.89 8.11
N THR A 176 13.49 0.52 9.30
CA THR A 176 14.40 1.37 10.09
C THR A 176 15.71 1.58 9.34
N SER A 177 16.30 0.51 8.77
CA SER A 177 17.52 0.61 7.95
C SER A 177 17.31 1.48 6.71
N LEU A 178 16.19 1.28 6.01
CA LEU A 178 15.82 2.07 4.84
C LEU A 178 15.74 3.57 5.17
N CYS A 179 15.10 3.92 6.28
CA CYS A 179 15.04 5.30 6.76
C CYS A 179 16.44 5.85 7.09
N ALA A 180 17.28 5.06 7.79
CA ALA A 180 18.63 5.48 8.16
C ALA A 180 19.48 5.76 6.91
N GLU A 181 19.43 4.93 5.87
CA GLU A 181 20.10 5.13 4.58
C GLU A 181 19.61 6.40 3.86
N ALA A 182 18.35 6.77 4.06
CA ALA A 182 17.80 8.04 3.58
C ALA A 182 18.13 9.24 4.48
N GLY A 183 18.87 9.06 5.58
CA GLY A 183 19.22 10.11 6.54
C GLY A 183 18.10 10.47 7.51
N LEU A 184 17.09 9.60 7.66
CA LEU A 184 15.93 9.79 8.52
C LEU A 184 16.06 8.96 9.80
N VAL A 185 15.59 9.52 10.91
CA VAL A 185 15.35 8.79 12.17
C VAL A 185 13.86 8.59 12.29
N CYS A 186 13.43 7.34 12.34
CA CYS A 186 12.01 7.00 12.30
C CYS A 186 11.54 6.21 13.53
N ASN A 187 10.23 6.21 13.73
CA ASN A 187 9.50 5.29 14.60
C ASN A 187 8.67 4.35 13.70
N VAL A 188 8.69 3.05 14.01
CA VAL A 188 7.92 2.02 13.31
C VAL A 188 6.95 1.39 14.29
N VAL A 189 5.68 1.28 13.90
CA VAL A 189 4.62 0.62 14.69
C VAL A 189 3.80 -0.31 13.81
N SER A 190 3.15 -1.31 14.42
CA SER A 190 2.16 -2.13 13.72
C SER A 190 0.79 -1.45 13.73
N ILE A 191 0.08 -1.57 12.61
CA ILE A 191 -1.36 -1.33 12.51
C ILE A 191 -2.00 -2.63 12.08
N GLU A 192 -2.96 -3.13 12.86
CA GLU A 192 -3.55 -4.44 12.65
C GLU A 192 -5.07 -4.33 12.47
N ARG A 193 -5.57 -5.03 11.48
CA ARG A 193 -7.00 -5.19 11.19
C ARG A 193 -7.29 -6.65 10.83
N GLU A 194 -8.56 -6.99 10.83
CA GLU A 194 -9.04 -8.28 10.34
C GLU A 194 -9.68 -8.11 8.97
N THR A 195 -9.34 -9.03 8.07
CA THR A 195 -10.06 -9.21 6.82
C THR A 195 -11.10 -10.30 7.01
N ARG A 196 -12.36 -10.01 6.65
CA ARG A 196 -13.49 -10.92 6.86
C ARG A 196 -14.15 -11.26 5.54
N PHE A 197 -14.46 -12.55 5.39
CA PHE A 197 -15.14 -13.09 4.21
C PHE A 197 -16.27 -14.02 4.71
N SER A 198 -17.47 -13.86 4.16
CA SER A 198 -18.62 -14.69 4.51
C SER A 198 -18.39 -16.18 4.22
N ASP A 199 -17.69 -16.43 3.13
CA ASP A 199 -17.43 -17.77 2.65
C ASP A 199 -16.18 -17.80 1.75
N PHE A 200 -15.80 -19.01 1.34
CA PHE A 200 -14.62 -19.23 0.54
C PHE A 200 -14.72 -18.63 -0.88
N GLU A 201 -15.88 -18.58 -1.48
CA GLU A 201 -16.03 -18.01 -2.83
C GLU A 201 -15.80 -16.48 -2.80
N VAL A 202 -16.26 -15.80 -1.75
CA VAL A 202 -15.97 -14.37 -1.50
C VAL A 202 -14.47 -14.14 -1.24
N PHE A 203 -13.80 -15.08 -0.56
CA PHE A 203 -12.34 -15.04 -0.37
C PHE A 203 -11.59 -15.26 -1.69
N TRP A 204 -12.04 -16.20 -2.53
CA TRP A 204 -11.40 -16.59 -3.77
C TRP A 204 -11.57 -15.58 -4.92
N ASP A 205 -12.74 -14.93 -4.99
CA ASP A 205 -13.14 -14.04 -6.09
C ASP A 205 -12.09 -12.96 -6.44
N PRO A 206 -11.45 -12.25 -5.49
CA PRO A 206 -10.41 -11.25 -5.78
C PRO A 206 -9.22 -11.81 -6.57
N PHE A 207 -8.85 -13.07 -6.38
CA PHE A 207 -7.75 -13.71 -7.13
C PHE A 207 -8.12 -14.02 -8.58
N THR A 208 -9.40 -14.02 -8.93
CA THR A 208 -9.87 -14.28 -10.30
C THR A 208 -10.12 -13.01 -11.10
N ARG A 209 -10.30 -11.86 -10.44
CA ARG A 209 -10.70 -10.59 -11.09
C ARG A 209 -9.74 -9.43 -10.82
N GLY A 210 -8.91 -9.53 -9.81
CA GLY A 210 -8.03 -8.45 -9.39
C GLY A 210 -6.86 -8.21 -10.33
N ALA A 211 -6.14 -7.12 -10.07
CA ALA A 211 -4.86 -6.82 -10.67
C ALA A 211 -3.75 -7.05 -9.64
N GLY A 212 -2.65 -7.66 -10.06
CA GLY A 212 -1.50 -7.92 -9.20
C GLY A 212 -0.86 -9.27 -9.44
N PRO A 213 0.19 -9.63 -8.67
CA PRO A 213 0.92 -10.88 -8.86
C PRO A 213 0.06 -12.13 -8.70
N ALA A 214 -0.73 -12.23 -7.64
CA ALA A 214 -1.56 -13.39 -7.37
C ALA A 214 -2.67 -13.60 -8.41
N PRO A 215 -3.50 -12.60 -8.77
CA PRO A 215 -4.44 -12.73 -9.88
C PRO A 215 -3.76 -13.06 -11.22
N GLY A 216 -2.61 -12.45 -11.49
CA GLY A 216 -1.82 -12.72 -12.69
C GLY A 216 -1.28 -14.15 -12.74
N TYR A 217 -0.96 -14.74 -11.60
CA TYR A 217 -0.58 -16.15 -11.48
C TYR A 217 -1.77 -17.06 -11.76
N VAL A 218 -2.92 -16.82 -11.11
CA VAL A 218 -4.15 -17.61 -11.30
C VAL A 218 -4.61 -17.62 -12.77
N ALA A 219 -4.51 -16.48 -13.45
CA ALA A 219 -4.91 -16.35 -14.85
C ALA A 219 -4.09 -17.23 -15.82
N LYS A 220 -2.87 -17.62 -15.43
CA LYS A 220 -1.96 -18.47 -16.22
C LYS A 220 -2.11 -19.97 -15.94
N LEU A 221 -2.81 -20.33 -14.87
CA LEU A 221 -3.00 -21.73 -14.51
C LEU A 221 -4.00 -22.42 -15.45
N ASP A 222 -3.73 -23.68 -15.78
CA ASP A 222 -4.73 -24.56 -16.34
C ASP A 222 -5.84 -24.88 -15.32
N VAL A 223 -6.92 -25.48 -15.77
CA VAL A 223 -8.10 -25.77 -14.94
C VAL A 223 -7.75 -26.68 -13.77
N GLU A 224 -6.96 -27.72 -13.99
CA GLU A 224 -6.60 -28.72 -12.97
C GLU A 224 -5.77 -28.09 -11.85
N LYS A 225 -4.74 -27.33 -12.19
CA LYS A 225 -3.90 -26.62 -11.20
C LYS A 225 -4.68 -25.54 -10.45
N ARG A 226 -5.60 -24.85 -11.13
CA ARG A 226 -6.47 -23.85 -10.49
C ARG A 226 -7.39 -24.50 -9.45
N GLU A 227 -8.02 -25.62 -9.76
CA GLU A 227 -8.86 -26.34 -8.81
C GLU A 227 -8.05 -26.92 -7.65
N THR A 228 -6.83 -27.40 -7.90
CA THR A 228 -5.91 -27.87 -6.87
C THR A 228 -5.53 -26.72 -5.93
N LEU A 229 -5.17 -25.55 -6.46
CA LEU A 229 -4.87 -24.35 -5.66
C LEU A 229 -6.07 -23.93 -4.81
N LYS A 230 -7.25 -23.88 -5.43
CA LYS A 230 -8.50 -23.55 -4.77
C LYS A 230 -8.79 -24.48 -3.59
N SER A 231 -8.61 -25.79 -3.80
CA SER A 231 -8.80 -26.81 -2.76
C SER A 231 -7.81 -26.63 -1.59
N ARG A 232 -6.52 -26.43 -1.88
CA ARG A 232 -5.48 -26.18 -0.86
C ARG A 232 -5.75 -24.92 -0.03
N LEU A 233 -6.17 -23.86 -0.69
CA LEU A 233 -6.55 -22.62 0.00
C LEU A 233 -7.76 -22.86 0.92
N LYS A 234 -8.78 -23.55 0.44
CA LYS A 234 -9.97 -23.88 1.22
C LYS A 234 -9.67 -24.71 2.46
N GLU A 235 -8.74 -25.66 2.37
CA GLU A 235 -8.22 -26.42 3.50
C GLU A 235 -7.50 -25.52 4.53
N THR A 236 -6.80 -24.50 4.05
CA THR A 236 -5.99 -23.61 4.89
C THR A 236 -6.82 -22.55 5.60
N VAL A 237 -7.75 -21.90 4.89
CA VAL A 237 -8.48 -20.72 5.41
C VAL A 237 -9.89 -21.04 5.90
N GLY A 238 -10.42 -22.22 5.58
CA GLY A 238 -11.79 -22.63 5.93
C GLY A 238 -12.80 -22.37 4.83
N GLN A 239 -14.08 -22.65 5.13
CA GLN A 239 -15.18 -22.58 4.15
C GLN A 239 -16.15 -21.43 4.38
N THR A 240 -16.38 -21.04 5.66
CA THR A 240 -17.33 -20.01 6.08
C THR A 240 -16.73 -19.18 7.19
N ASP A 241 -17.22 -17.96 7.35
CA ASP A 241 -16.79 -17.04 8.42
C ASP A 241 -15.25 -16.89 8.52
N ILE A 242 -14.61 -16.73 7.37
CA ILE A 242 -13.15 -16.64 7.27
C ILE A 242 -12.71 -15.29 7.83
N VAL A 243 -11.88 -15.31 8.86
CA VAL A 243 -11.30 -14.13 9.50
C VAL A 243 -9.78 -14.26 9.46
N LEU A 244 -9.11 -13.33 8.79
CA LEU A 244 -7.67 -13.34 8.61
C LEU A 244 -7.06 -12.01 9.07
N PRO A 245 -5.94 -12.03 9.81
CA PRO A 245 -5.26 -10.81 10.18
C PRO A 245 -4.66 -10.10 8.97
N ALA A 246 -4.67 -8.76 9.02
CA ALA A 246 -3.96 -7.89 8.11
C ALA A 246 -3.15 -6.90 8.93
N ARG A 247 -1.82 -6.98 8.84
CA ARG A 247 -0.89 -6.10 9.53
C ARG A 247 -0.11 -5.26 8.52
N ALA A 248 -0.03 -3.97 8.79
CA ALA A 248 0.86 -3.05 8.12
C ALA A 248 1.87 -2.47 9.12
N TRP A 249 3.07 -2.19 8.63
CA TRP A 249 4.08 -1.42 9.36
C TRP A 249 3.95 0.04 8.98
N ALA A 250 3.64 0.88 9.96
CA ALA A 250 3.54 2.33 9.82
C ALA A 250 4.82 3.00 10.32
N VAL A 251 5.35 3.90 9.52
CA VAL A 251 6.61 4.60 9.73
C VAL A 251 6.37 6.09 9.82
N LYS A 252 6.98 6.75 10.80
CA LYS A 252 6.96 8.19 10.97
C LYS A 252 8.34 8.73 11.30
N ALA A 253 8.78 9.70 10.51
CA ALA A 253 10.00 10.49 10.71
C ALA A 253 9.67 11.98 10.67
N ARG A 254 10.57 12.81 11.21
CA ARG A 254 10.53 14.27 11.03
C ARG A 254 11.76 14.73 10.26
N ARG A 255 11.55 15.64 9.33
CA ARG A 255 12.69 16.35 8.73
C ARG A 255 13.39 17.16 9.84
N LYS A 256 14.70 16.98 9.96
CA LYS A 256 15.51 17.77 10.90
C LYS A 256 15.49 19.25 10.52
N ASP A 257 15.48 20.11 11.51
CA ASP A 257 15.81 21.51 11.34
C ASP A 257 17.31 21.59 11.01
N VAL A 258 17.64 22.20 9.87
CA VAL A 258 19.02 22.39 9.43
C VAL A 258 19.44 23.81 9.80
#